data_845417d05359de7203762d2ba7e6772f
#
_entry.id   845417d05359de7203762d2ba7e6772f
#
_cell.length_a   1.000
_cell.length_b   1.000
_cell.length_c   1.000
_cell.angle_alpha   90.00
_cell.angle_beta   90.00
_cell.angle_gamma   90.00
#
_symmetry.space_group_name_H-M   'P 1'
#
loop_
_entity.id
_entity.type
_entity.pdbx_description
1 polymer ?
#
loop_
_entity_poly.entity_id
_entity_poly.type
_entity_poly.pdbx_seq_one_letter_code
_entity_poly.pdbx_strand_id
1 'polypeptide(L)'
;MSYAGDITPLEAWKLLSDNPAAVLVDVRTDAEWRFVGVPDLSSLGREVVYIQWNTSDGRRNPEFLNELQDRVPSADAGERPVIFLCRSGNRSIGAAEVATEAGIAPAYNVLDGFEGQLGTDGHRGETGWRAIGLPWKQQ
;
A
#
# COMPACT_ATOMS: atom_id res chain seq x y z
N MET A 1 -6.04 -10.20 15.26
CA MET A 1 -5.02 -9.26 15.73
C MET A 1 -5.11 -7.96 14.95
N SER A 2 -5.03 -6.85 15.61
CA SER A 2 -5.17 -5.56 14.94
C SER A 2 -3.86 -5.12 14.30
N TYR A 3 -3.95 -4.51 13.14
CA TYR A 3 -2.80 -3.83 12.54
C TYR A 3 -2.56 -2.48 13.26
N ALA A 4 -1.45 -1.79 12.94
CA ALA A 4 -1.04 -0.58 13.67
C ALA A 4 -2.01 0.60 13.53
N GLY A 5 -2.68 0.72 12.40
CA GLY A 5 -3.71 1.74 12.24
C GLY A 5 -3.90 2.19 10.79
N ASP A 6 -4.88 3.05 10.62
CA ASP A 6 -5.16 3.70 9.34
C ASP A 6 -4.45 5.04 9.30
N ILE A 7 -3.80 5.34 8.17
CA ILE A 7 -3.15 6.63 7.97
C ILE A 7 -3.63 7.22 6.65
N THR A 8 -3.61 8.55 6.55
CA THR A 8 -3.97 9.23 5.30
C THR A 8 -2.84 9.07 4.29
N PRO A 9 -3.11 9.29 2.99
CA PRO A 9 -2.03 9.30 2.00
C PRO A 9 -0.91 10.30 2.33
N LEU A 10 -1.25 11.47 2.84
CA LEU A 10 -0.25 12.45 3.23
C LEU A 10 0.60 11.98 4.41
N GLU A 11 -0.02 11.36 5.41
CA GLU A 11 0.70 10.76 6.53
C GLU A 11 1.61 9.64 6.06
N ALA A 12 1.15 8.83 5.11
CA ALA A 12 1.96 7.76 4.52
C ALA A 12 3.20 8.34 3.82
N TRP A 13 3.00 9.39 3.03
CA TRP A 13 4.12 10.06 2.36
C TRP A 13 5.12 10.61 3.37
N LYS A 14 4.63 11.24 4.43
CA LYS A 14 5.48 11.79 5.48
C LYS A 14 6.28 10.70 6.19
N LEU A 15 5.63 9.58 6.51
CA LEU A 15 6.31 8.46 7.14
C LEU A 15 7.41 7.90 6.24
N LEU A 16 7.13 7.75 4.94
CA LEU A 16 8.12 7.30 3.97
C LEU A 16 9.28 8.29 3.84
N SER A 17 8.98 9.59 3.88
CA SER A 17 10.00 10.63 3.78
C SER A 17 10.90 10.69 5.01
N ASP A 18 10.32 10.53 6.19
CA ASP A 18 11.03 10.69 7.46
C ASP A 18 11.78 9.43 7.89
N ASN A 19 11.31 8.25 7.48
CA ASN A 19 11.89 6.98 7.90
C ASN A 19 12.41 6.20 6.69
N PRO A 20 13.74 6.11 6.52
CA PRO A 20 14.31 5.40 5.37
C PRO A 20 14.06 3.90 5.38
N ALA A 21 13.65 3.33 6.52
CA ALA A 21 13.30 1.91 6.61
C ALA A 21 11.85 1.63 6.22
N ALA A 22 10.99 2.65 6.15
CA ALA A 22 9.58 2.46 5.81
C ALA A 22 9.41 1.96 4.38
N VAL A 23 8.45 1.07 4.17
CA VAL A 23 8.19 0.42 2.88
C VAL A 23 6.73 0.62 2.50
N LEU A 24 6.50 0.98 1.24
CA LEU A 24 5.15 1.05 0.67
C LEU A 24 4.90 -0.19 -0.16
N VAL A 25 3.87 -0.96 0.19
CA VAL A 25 3.46 -2.15 -0.55
C VAL A 25 2.13 -1.86 -1.22
N ASP A 26 2.13 -1.89 -2.55
CA ASP A 26 0.92 -1.73 -3.35
C ASP A 26 0.32 -3.11 -3.57
N VAL A 27 -0.86 -3.35 -3.00
CA VAL A 27 -1.50 -4.66 -3.02
C VAL A 27 -2.62 -4.77 -4.05
N ARG A 28 -2.67 -3.84 -4.99
CA ARG A 28 -3.62 -3.88 -6.10
C ARG A 28 -3.26 -4.99 -7.09
N THR A 29 -4.03 -5.12 -8.15
CA THR A 29 -3.76 -6.09 -9.21
C THR A 29 -2.77 -5.51 -10.23
N ASP A 30 -2.14 -6.39 -11.01
CA ASP A 30 -1.24 -5.96 -12.08
C ASP A 30 -1.97 -5.15 -13.17
N ALA A 31 -3.24 -5.43 -13.39
CA ALA A 31 -4.06 -4.65 -14.32
C ALA A 31 -4.20 -3.20 -13.82
N GLU A 32 -4.42 -3.00 -12.54
CA GLU A 32 -4.50 -1.65 -11.97
C GLU A 32 -3.16 -0.92 -12.09
N TRP A 33 -2.06 -1.61 -11.81
CA TRP A 33 -0.73 -1.00 -11.95
C TRP A 33 -0.46 -0.56 -13.39
N ARG A 34 -0.87 -1.38 -14.35
CA ARG A 34 -0.62 -1.12 -15.77
C ARG A 34 -1.52 -0.03 -16.33
N PHE A 35 -2.80 -0.06 -15.99
CA PHE A 35 -3.81 0.79 -16.64
C PHE A 35 -4.17 2.06 -15.86
N VAL A 36 -4.02 2.05 -14.56
CA VAL A 36 -4.39 3.19 -13.70
C VAL A 36 -3.20 4.06 -13.34
N GLY A 37 -2.07 3.43 -13.08
CA GLY A 37 -0.87 4.11 -12.63
C GLY A 37 -0.41 3.61 -11.27
N VAL A 38 0.73 4.09 -10.82
CA VAL A 38 1.38 3.63 -9.58
C VAL A 38 1.95 4.82 -8.82
N PRO A 39 2.11 4.70 -7.49
CA PRO A 39 2.84 5.71 -6.72
C PRO A 39 4.29 5.80 -7.22
N ASP A 40 4.87 6.96 -7.12
CA ASP A 40 6.26 7.18 -7.53
C ASP A 40 7.08 7.65 -6.34
N LEU A 41 7.96 6.80 -5.84
CA LEU A 41 8.85 7.08 -4.72
C LEU A 41 10.27 7.46 -5.15
N SER A 42 10.48 7.71 -6.45
CA SER A 42 11.82 7.99 -6.97
C SER A 42 12.47 9.22 -6.34
N SER A 43 11.69 10.25 -5.99
CA SER A 43 12.22 11.43 -5.32
C SER A 43 12.75 11.13 -3.91
N LEU A 44 12.33 10.02 -3.32
CA LEU A 44 12.82 9.55 -2.03
C LEU A 44 13.96 8.54 -2.19
N GLY A 45 14.35 8.22 -3.43
CA GLY A 45 15.37 7.20 -3.70
C GLY A 45 14.92 5.78 -3.39
N ARG A 46 13.63 5.52 -3.47
CA ARG A 46 13.06 4.22 -3.11
C ARG A 46 12.09 3.73 -4.17
N GLU A 47 11.78 2.44 -4.10
CA GLU A 47 10.84 1.78 -5.00
C GLU A 47 9.65 1.25 -4.22
N VAL A 48 8.49 1.22 -4.88
CA VAL A 48 7.28 0.59 -4.36
C VAL A 48 7.43 -0.92 -4.49
N VAL A 49 7.00 -1.65 -3.48
CA VAL A 49 6.93 -3.12 -3.53
C VAL A 49 5.54 -3.51 -4.03
N TYR A 50 5.49 -4.31 -5.08
CA TYR A 50 4.22 -4.72 -5.71
C TYR A 50 3.93 -6.17 -5.38
N ILE A 51 2.86 -6.42 -4.63
CA ILE A 51 2.42 -7.78 -4.28
C ILE A 51 0.90 -7.78 -4.31
N GLN A 52 0.30 -8.56 -5.21
CA GLN A 52 -1.16 -8.61 -5.32
C GLN A 52 -1.80 -9.27 -4.09
N TRP A 53 -2.80 -8.61 -3.52
CA TRP A 53 -3.66 -9.22 -2.52
C TRP A 53 -4.64 -10.18 -3.18
N ASN A 54 -5.26 -9.72 -4.26
CA ASN A 54 -6.04 -10.56 -5.16
C ASN A 54 -5.38 -10.56 -6.53
N THR A 55 -5.51 -11.66 -7.26
CA THR A 55 -5.08 -11.71 -8.64
C THR A 55 -6.16 -11.05 -9.53
N SER A 56 -5.82 -10.80 -10.80
CA SER A 56 -6.72 -10.08 -11.72
C SER A 56 -8.03 -10.83 -12.00
N ASP A 57 -8.08 -12.15 -11.72
CA ASP A 57 -9.29 -12.94 -11.84
C ASP A 57 -10.18 -12.89 -10.60
N GLY A 58 -9.84 -12.06 -9.62
CA GLY A 58 -10.62 -11.84 -8.42
C GLY A 58 -10.37 -12.83 -7.29
N ARG A 59 -9.41 -13.72 -7.44
CA ARG A 59 -9.10 -14.70 -6.39
C ARG A 59 -8.02 -14.18 -5.46
N ARG A 60 -8.07 -14.60 -4.19
CA ARG A 60 -7.01 -14.30 -3.24
C ARG A 60 -5.69 -14.88 -3.72
N ASN A 61 -4.62 -14.09 -3.65
CA ASN A 61 -3.28 -14.56 -3.98
C ASN A 61 -2.77 -15.45 -2.84
N PRO A 62 -2.65 -16.78 -3.03
CA PRO A 62 -2.24 -17.68 -1.96
C PRO A 62 -0.77 -17.48 -1.57
N GLU A 63 0.01 -16.81 -2.40
CA GLU A 63 1.43 -16.57 -2.15
C GLU A 63 1.70 -15.20 -1.54
N PHE A 64 0.65 -14.47 -1.17
CA PHE A 64 0.80 -13.09 -0.66
C PHE A 64 1.80 -13.02 0.50
N LEU A 65 1.61 -13.86 1.53
CA LEU A 65 2.48 -13.81 2.70
C LEU A 65 3.90 -14.26 2.37
N ASN A 66 4.05 -15.28 1.54
CA ASN A 66 5.39 -15.74 1.13
C ASN A 66 6.14 -14.66 0.36
N GLU A 67 5.47 -13.99 -0.57
CA GLU A 67 6.06 -12.89 -1.32
C GLU A 67 6.40 -11.72 -0.40
N LEU A 68 5.53 -11.43 0.56
CA LEU A 68 5.77 -10.35 1.50
C LEU A 68 6.99 -10.63 2.37
N GLN A 69 7.09 -11.84 2.91
CA GLN A 69 8.23 -12.23 3.75
C GLN A 69 9.54 -12.22 2.98
N ASP A 70 9.49 -12.58 1.70
CA ASP A 70 10.67 -12.61 0.84
C ASP A 70 11.15 -11.20 0.47
N ARG A 71 10.22 -10.30 0.17
CA ARG A 71 10.53 -8.98 -0.36
C ARG A 71 10.60 -7.89 0.72
N VAL A 72 10.01 -8.14 1.87
CA VAL A 72 9.99 -7.21 3.01
C VAL A 72 10.41 -7.98 4.26
N PRO A 73 11.69 -8.34 4.38
CA PRO A 73 12.14 -9.07 5.56
C PRO A 73 12.05 -8.20 6.81
N SER A 74 11.82 -8.85 7.94
CA SER A 74 11.74 -8.16 9.23
C SER A 74 13.03 -7.41 9.52
N ALA A 75 12.91 -6.23 10.10
CA ALA A 75 14.08 -5.47 10.52
C ALA A 75 14.71 -6.14 11.75
N ASP A 76 16.05 -6.21 11.76
CA ASP A 76 16.78 -6.92 12.81
C ASP A 76 16.71 -6.26 14.18
N ALA A 77 16.67 -4.96 14.24
CA ALA A 77 16.84 -4.24 15.50
C ALA A 77 15.87 -3.08 15.63
N GLY A 78 14.78 -3.11 14.94
CA GLY A 78 13.90 -1.99 15.03
C GLY A 78 12.68 -2.19 14.20
N GLU A 79 12.01 -1.11 14.05
CA GLU A 79 10.77 -1.11 13.32
C GLU A 79 11.01 -0.80 11.85
N ARG A 80 10.40 -1.59 11.01
CA ARG A 80 10.28 -1.27 9.61
C ARG A 80 8.79 -1.04 9.35
N PRO A 81 8.31 0.19 9.40
CA PRO A 81 6.91 0.46 9.09
C PRO A 81 6.59 -0.02 7.68
N VAL A 82 5.54 -0.82 7.55
CA VAL A 82 5.09 -1.34 6.27
C VAL A 82 3.70 -0.76 6.01
N ILE A 83 3.58 -0.06 4.89
CA ILE A 83 2.39 0.71 4.56
C ILE A 83 1.72 0.03 3.36
N PHE A 84 0.48 -0.40 3.52
CA PHE A 84 -0.25 -1.11 2.49
C PHE A 84 -1.24 -0.20 1.78
N LEU A 85 -1.18 -0.18 0.45
CA LEU A 85 -1.98 0.66 -0.42
C LEU A 85 -2.80 -0.20 -1.36
N CYS A 86 -4.10 0.08 -1.43
CA CYS A 86 -4.95 -0.50 -2.47
C CYS A 86 -5.73 0.61 -3.20
N ARG A 87 -6.83 0.28 -3.86
CA ARG A 87 -7.57 1.29 -4.64
C ARG A 87 -8.26 2.32 -3.74
N SER A 88 -8.93 1.86 -2.69
CA SER A 88 -9.76 2.73 -1.84
C SER A 88 -9.61 2.48 -0.34
N GLY A 89 -8.67 1.62 0.07
CA GLY A 89 -8.37 1.39 1.48
C GLY A 89 -9.02 0.14 2.08
N ASN A 90 -9.65 -0.73 1.29
CA ASN A 90 -10.33 -1.92 1.80
C ASN A 90 -9.49 -3.20 1.75
N ARG A 91 -8.94 -3.54 0.59
CA ARG A 91 -8.08 -4.74 0.44
C ARG A 91 -6.84 -4.67 1.31
N SER A 92 -6.30 -3.47 1.46
CA SER A 92 -5.08 -3.25 2.24
C SER A 92 -5.27 -3.45 3.73
N ILE A 93 -6.49 -3.39 4.25
CA ILE A 93 -6.77 -3.74 5.65
C ILE A 93 -6.44 -5.21 5.89
N GLY A 94 -6.93 -6.10 5.02
CA GLY A 94 -6.63 -7.53 5.12
C GLY A 94 -5.13 -7.80 5.02
N ALA A 95 -4.45 -7.09 4.12
CA ALA A 95 -3.00 -7.22 3.96
C ALA A 95 -2.26 -6.81 5.24
N ALA A 96 -2.65 -5.69 5.84
CA ALA A 96 -2.04 -5.20 7.07
C ALA A 96 -2.28 -6.16 8.25
N GLU A 97 -3.45 -6.77 8.31
CA GLU A 97 -3.77 -7.77 9.35
C GLU A 97 -2.92 -9.02 9.20
N VAL A 98 -2.79 -9.54 7.98
CA VAL A 98 -1.96 -10.73 7.71
C VAL A 98 -0.50 -10.44 8.06
N ALA A 99 0.02 -9.28 7.68
CA ALA A 99 1.38 -8.89 7.99
C ALA A 99 1.60 -8.85 9.51
N THR A 100 0.67 -8.25 10.24
CA THR A 100 0.76 -8.14 11.71
C THR A 100 0.77 -9.52 12.37
N GLU A 101 -0.08 -10.43 11.92
CA GLU A 101 -0.10 -11.79 12.45
C GLU A 101 1.19 -12.54 12.19
N ALA A 102 1.87 -12.22 11.11
CA ALA A 102 3.15 -12.84 10.75
C ALA A 102 4.37 -12.17 11.41
N GLY A 103 4.13 -11.17 12.27
CA GLY A 103 5.23 -10.45 12.92
C GLY A 103 5.86 -9.34 12.10
N ILE A 104 5.27 -8.99 10.98
CA ILE A 104 5.72 -7.87 10.14
C ILE A 104 4.98 -6.62 10.64
N ALA A 105 5.63 -5.85 11.48
CA ALA A 105 5.01 -4.74 12.19
C ALA A 105 6.01 -3.60 12.37
N PRO A 106 5.51 -2.37 12.51
CA PRO A 106 4.10 -1.96 12.44
C PRO A 106 3.59 -1.94 10.99
N ALA A 107 2.34 -2.38 10.80
CA ALA A 107 1.69 -2.40 9.51
C ALA A 107 0.53 -1.40 9.48
N TYR A 108 0.48 -0.57 8.46
CA TYR A 108 -0.51 0.49 8.32
C TYR A 108 -1.33 0.31 7.07
N ASN A 109 -2.57 0.77 7.12
CA ASN A 109 -3.47 0.84 5.96
C ASN A 109 -3.56 2.30 5.50
N VAL A 110 -3.47 2.55 4.20
CA VAL A 110 -3.68 3.89 3.65
C VAL A 110 -5.16 4.10 3.39
N LEU A 111 -5.75 5.01 4.14
CA LEU A 111 -7.14 5.43 3.92
C LEU A 111 -7.30 6.00 2.51
N ASP A 112 -8.43 5.72 1.87
CA ASP A 112 -8.76 6.18 0.52
C ASP A 112 -7.86 5.62 -0.58
N GLY A 113 -6.76 4.96 -0.24
CA GLY A 113 -5.89 4.29 -1.19
C GLY A 113 -5.36 5.17 -2.31
N PHE A 114 -5.17 4.57 -3.49
CA PHE A 114 -4.61 5.27 -4.64
C PHE A 114 -5.64 6.13 -5.38
N GLU A 115 -6.86 5.61 -5.56
CA GLU A 115 -7.90 6.26 -6.35
C GLU A 115 -8.99 6.94 -5.53
N GLY A 116 -9.06 6.66 -4.24
CA GLY A 116 -10.07 7.25 -3.37
C GLY A 116 -11.38 6.50 -3.34
N GLN A 117 -12.31 7.04 -2.57
CA GLN A 117 -13.66 6.51 -2.44
C GLN A 117 -14.50 6.96 -3.63
N LEU A 118 -15.63 6.29 -3.86
CA LEU A 118 -16.60 6.76 -4.84
C LEU A 118 -17.25 8.04 -4.30
N GLY A 119 -17.23 9.09 -5.12
CA GLY A 119 -17.92 10.32 -4.80
C GLY A 119 -19.42 10.19 -4.98
N THR A 120 -20.16 11.24 -4.63
CA THR A 120 -21.61 11.28 -4.77
C THR A 120 -22.07 11.15 -6.21
N ASP A 121 -21.22 11.52 -7.16
CA ASP A 121 -21.47 11.39 -8.60
C ASP A 121 -21.13 10.01 -9.15
N GLY A 122 -20.67 9.07 -8.30
CA GLY A 122 -20.29 7.74 -8.72
C GLY A 122 -18.90 7.65 -9.31
N HIS A 123 -18.09 8.68 -9.18
CA HIS A 123 -16.71 8.70 -9.68
C HIS A 123 -15.70 8.75 -8.55
N ARG A 124 -14.52 8.18 -8.79
CA ARG A 124 -13.38 8.30 -7.88
C ARG A 124 -12.55 9.52 -8.31
N GLY A 125 -11.64 9.96 -7.43
CA GLY A 125 -10.73 11.04 -7.77
C GLY A 125 -10.88 12.30 -6.91
N GLU A 126 -11.75 12.27 -5.91
CA GLU A 126 -11.87 13.37 -4.95
C GLU A 126 -10.91 13.21 -3.79
N THR A 127 -10.56 11.98 -3.44
CA THR A 127 -9.63 11.65 -2.35
C THR A 127 -8.60 10.64 -2.83
N GLY A 128 -7.65 10.32 -1.99
CA GLY A 128 -6.63 9.31 -2.26
C GLY A 128 -5.30 9.89 -2.71
N TRP A 129 -4.32 9.00 -2.83
CA TRP A 129 -2.94 9.36 -3.17
C TRP A 129 -2.84 10.29 -4.37
N ARG A 130 -3.49 9.89 -5.46
CA ARG A 130 -3.44 10.61 -6.73
C ARG A 130 -4.16 11.96 -6.65
N ALA A 131 -5.30 11.99 -6.00
CA ALA A 131 -6.15 13.19 -5.94
C ALA A 131 -5.50 14.33 -5.14
N ILE A 132 -4.77 14.01 -4.08
CA ILE A 132 -4.12 15.04 -3.26
C ILE A 132 -2.77 15.49 -3.82
N GLY A 133 -2.39 15.00 -4.98
CA GLY A 133 -1.20 15.47 -5.68
C GLY A 133 0.11 14.84 -5.26
N LEU A 134 0.08 13.69 -4.57
CA LEU A 134 1.30 12.95 -4.27
C LEU A 134 1.88 12.36 -5.56
N PRO A 135 3.20 12.18 -5.64
CA PRO A 135 3.82 11.68 -6.87
C PRO A 135 3.29 10.33 -7.32
N TRP A 136 2.96 10.24 -8.60
CA TRP A 136 2.51 8.99 -9.21
C TRP A 136 2.86 9.04 -10.70
N LYS A 137 2.87 7.87 -11.32
CA LYS A 137 3.21 7.76 -12.75
C LYS A 137 2.43 6.62 -13.39
N GLN A 138 2.37 6.65 -14.71
CA GLN A 138 1.85 5.53 -15.51
C GLN A 138 3.02 4.71 -16.02
N GLN A 139 2.77 3.43 -16.18
CA GLN A 139 3.79 2.53 -16.71
C GLN A 139 3.60 2.30 -18.20
#